data_59459f22124b2d62b291e7d91bd92cd5
#
_entry.id   59459f22124b2d62b291e7d91bd92cd5
#
_cell.length_a   1.000
_cell.length_b   1.000
_cell.length_c   1.000
_cell.angle_alpha   90.00
_cell.angle_beta   90.00
_cell.angle_gamma   90.00
#
_symmetry.space_group_name_H-M   'P 1'
#
loop_
_entity.id
_entity.type
_entity.pdbx_description
1 polymer ?
#
loop_
_entity_poly.entity_id
_entity_poly.type
_entity_poly.pdbx_seq_one_letter_code
_entity_poly.pdbx_strand_id
1 'polypeptide(L)'
;MHSYTILKWIRGGCALPHTSNSAMQDNKPQQDTSTQAPIKRTVLDYNDICQLAPFFKGKEKLVNRLFRLLAVDKVNWIHDHNCDTPGVPFVQGLLRDLNITIDIRGEEVLKNLPKEGGFITVSNHPFGALDGIMLIKIIGEYRPDFKVMVNMILNYISAMRPNFIAVDALASNDPAKRAVSMKGITTALRHVKDGHPLGFFPAGAVSKITPNLRIEDRLWQPNIIRLIKKLKVPVVPIYFHGHNSTFFNILGLIDWRLRTLKLPSEVFRRHDQTFRVSVGQPIMPDEQAQYESLESLGEFLRERTYSMRKWDK
;
A
#
# COMPACT_ATOMS: atom_id res chain seq x y z
N MET A 1 29.52 -9.99 -13.89
CA MET A 1 28.37 -10.41 -14.73
C MET A 1 27.14 -10.87 -13.94
N HIS A 2 27.23 -11.15 -12.63
CA HIS A 2 26.15 -11.73 -11.82
C HIS A 2 25.14 -10.70 -11.23
N SER A 3 25.48 -9.43 -11.16
CA SER A 3 24.58 -8.36 -10.64
C SER A 3 23.43 -7.97 -11.59
N TYR A 4 23.56 -8.29 -12.88
CA TYR A 4 22.58 -7.90 -13.90
C TYR A 4 21.26 -8.68 -13.83
N THR A 5 21.26 -9.89 -13.29
CA THR A 5 20.10 -10.79 -13.31
C THR A 5 19.04 -10.37 -12.29
N ILE A 6 19.43 -9.96 -11.09
CA ILE A 6 18.51 -9.47 -10.05
C ILE A 6 17.88 -8.14 -10.50
N LEU A 7 18.67 -7.29 -11.15
CA LEU A 7 18.19 -6.02 -11.70
C LEU A 7 17.24 -6.18 -12.89
N LYS A 8 17.39 -7.27 -13.67
CA LYS A 8 16.49 -7.60 -14.78
C LYS A 8 15.11 -8.05 -14.29
N TRP A 9 15.06 -8.70 -13.12
CA TRP A 9 13.81 -9.12 -12.50
C TRP A 9 12.95 -7.92 -12.05
N ILE A 10 13.57 -6.86 -11.52
CA ILE A 10 12.87 -5.63 -11.15
C ILE A 10 12.37 -4.87 -12.39
N ARG A 11 12.94 -5.14 -13.59
CA ARG A 11 12.49 -4.57 -14.88
C ARG A 11 11.38 -5.38 -15.56
N GLY A 12 11.42 -6.71 -15.40
CA GLY A 12 10.42 -7.63 -15.98
C GLY A 12 9.36 -7.93 -14.94
N GLY A 13 8.19 -7.31 -15.02
CA GLY A 13 7.10 -7.61 -14.10
C GLY A 13 6.73 -9.08 -14.12
N CYS A 14 6.28 -9.54 -12.98
CA CYS A 14 5.85 -10.89 -12.71
C CYS A 14 4.70 -11.31 -13.64
N ALA A 15 4.92 -12.29 -14.50
CA ALA A 15 3.85 -12.98 -15.21
C ALA A 15 3.25 -14.03 -14.25
N LEU A 16 1.98 -13.87 -13.92
CA LEU A 16 1.22 -14.88 -13.20
C LEU A 16 0.89 -16.05 -14.13
N PRO A 17 0.87 -17.31 -13.67
CA PRO A 17 0.44 -18.43 -14.46
C PRO A 17 -1.03 -18.30 -14.85
N HIS A 18 -1.34 -18.52 -16.13
CA HIS A 18 -2.69 -18.56 -16.68
C HIS A 18 -3.43 -19.79 -16.13
N THR A 19 -4.57 -19.57 -15.46
CA THR A 19 -5.56 -20.61 -15.27
C THR A 19 -6.51 -20.59 -16.46
N SER A 20 -6.58 -21.70 -17.18
CA SER A 20 -7.49 -21.94 -18.29
C SER A 20 -8.95 -21.95 -17.83
N ASN A 21 -9.78 -21.13 -18.48
CA ASN A 21 -11.24 -21.17 -18.36
C ASN A 21 -11.79 -22.35 -19.15
N SER A 22 -12.62 -23.16 -18.50
CA SER A 22 -13.56 -24.03 -19.21
C SER A 22 -14.97 -23.86 -18.63
N ALA A 23 -15.89 -23.59 -19.54
CA ALA A 23 -17.33 -23.87 -19.55
C ALA A 23 -18.23 -23.31 -18.43
N MET A 24 -19.16 -22.44 -18.88
CA MET A 24 -20.42 -22.14 -18.22
C MET A 24 -21.28 -23.40 -18.04
N GLN A 25 -21.77 -23.62 -16.85
CA GLN A 25 -23.01 -24.40 -16.61
C GLN A 25 -23.81 -23.69 -15.51
N ASP A 26 -25.07 -23.41 -15.82
CA ASP A 26 -26.10 -22.93 -14.92
C ASP A 26 -26.32 -23.90 -13.77
N ASN A 27 -26.27 -23.41 -12.51
CA ASN A 27 -26.88 -24.13 -11.40
C ASN A 27 -27.34 -23.21 -10.26
N LYS A 28 -28.47 -23.60 -9.67
CA LYS A 28 -29.22 -23.04 -8.55
C LYS A 28 -28.36 -22.68 -7.32
N PRO A 29 -28.87 -21.81 -6.40
CA PRO A 29 -28.12 -21.37 -5.23
C PRO A 29 -27.96 -22.52 -4.25
N GLN A 30 -26.75 -23.09 -4.21
CA GLN A 30 -26.28 -23.91 -3.09
C GLN A 30 -25.66 -22.98 -2.05
N GLN A 31 -26.02 -23.20 -0.78
CA GLN A 31 -25.36 -22.58 0.38
C GLN A 31 -23.86 -22.86 0.31
N ASP A 32 -23.09 -21.79 0.06
CA ASP A 32 -21.64 -21.83 -0.06
C ASP A 32 -20.99 -21.95 1.31
N THR A 33 -20.76 -23.17 1.77
CA THR A 33 -19.69 -23.45 2.71
C THR A 33 -18.38 -23.43 1.95
N SER A 34 -17.92 -22.24 1.57
CA SER A 34 -16.62 -22.07 0.95
C SER A 34 -15.54 -22.40 2.00
N THR A 35 -15.00 -23.58 1.90
CA THR A 35 -13.70 -23.94 2.51
C THR A 35 -12.67 -23.01 1.86
N GLN A 36 -12.41 -21.86 2.48
CA GLN A 36 -11.35 -20.96 2.03
C GLN A 36 -10.05 -21.76 2.02
N ALA A 37 -9.36 -21.76 0.89
CA ALA A 37 -8.06 -22.37 0.79
C ALA A 37 -7.16 -21.86 1.93
N PRO A 38 -6.37 -22.74 2.58
CA PRO A 38 -5.57 -22.36 3.73
C PRO A 38 -4.65 -21.18 3.39
N ILE A 39 -4.64 -20.17 4.25
CA ILE A 39 -3.81 -18.98 4.08
C ILE A 39 -2.34 -19.42 4.07
N LYS A 40 -1.61 -19.04 3.03
CA LYS A 40 -0.17 -19.29 2.96
C LYS A 40 0.50 -18.57 4.14
N ARG A 41 1.20 -19.31 5.01
CA ARG A 41 1.84 -18.76 6.22
C ARG A 41 3.05 -17.88 5.93
N THR A 42 3.73 -18.12 4.79
CA THR A 42 4.87 -17.31 4.35
C THR A 42 4.43 -16.27 3.31
N VAL A 43 4.98 -15.08 3.37
CA VAL A 43 4.82 -14.05 2.33
C VAL A 43 5.60 -14.42 1.09
N LEU A 44 6.87 -14.80 1.26
CA LEU A 44 7.74 -15.30 0.20
C LEU A 44 8.55 -16.50 0.71
N ASP A 45 8.62 -17.55 -0.09
CA ASP A 45 9.45 -18.71 0.17
C ASP A 45 10.47 -18.96 -0.97
N TYR A 46 11.27 -20.01 -0.82
CA TYR A 46 12.26 -20.40 -1.83
C TYR A 46 11.63 -20.73 -3.19
N ASN A 47 10.46 -21.38 -3.19
CA ASN A 47 9.77 -21.75 -4.42
C ASN A 47 9.24 -20.54 -5.17
N ASP A 48 8.69 -19.53 -4.44
CA ASP A 48 8.28 -18.26 -5.04
C ASP A 48 9.46 -17.58 -5.72
N ILE A 49 10.62 -17.52 -5.05
CA ILE A 49 11.83 -16.91 -5.63
C ILE A 49 12.30 -17.68 -6.86
N CYS A 50 12.21 -19.03 -6.85
CA CYS A 50 12.58 -19.84 -8.01
C CYS A 50 11.63 -19.67 -9.19
N GLN A 51 10.34 -19.40 -8.95
CA GLN A 51 9.38 -19.05 -10.00
C GLN A 51 9.66 -17.67 -10.58
N LEU A 52 9.91 -16.69 -9.72
CA LEU A 52 10.18 -15.31 -10.11
C LEU A 52 11.55 -15.15 -10.80
N ALA A 53 12.54 -15.90 -10.36
CA ALA A 53 13.92 -15.85 -10.85
C ALA A 53 14.53 -17.26 -10.91
N PRO A 54 14.36 -17.99 -12.02
CA PRO A 54 14.80 -19.38 -12.17
C PRO A 54 16.29 -19.62 -11.93
N PHE A 55 17.11 -18.57 -12.02
CA PHE A 55 18.54 -18.58 -11.68
C PHE A 55 18.82 -19.05 -10.25
N PHE A 56 17.88 -18.90 -9.32
CA PHE A 56 18.03 -19.32 -7.93
C PHE A 56 17.76 -20.80 -7.67
N LYS A 57 17.28 -21.57 -8.67
CA LYS A 57 17.09 -23.02 -8.54
C LYS A 57 18.39 -23.68 -8.11
N GLY A 58 18.32 -24.54 -7.08
CA GLY A 58 19.48 -25.22 -6.48
C GLY A 58 20.34 -24.34 -5.56
N LYS A 59 19.97 -23.09 -5.31
CA LYS A 59 20.75 -22.14 -4.49
C LYS A 59 20.04 -21.72 -3.21
N GLU A 60 19.38 -22.64 -2.53
CA GLU A 60 18.57 -22.37 -1.36
C GLU A 60 19.34 -21.63 -0.25
N LYS A 61 20.59 -22.04 0.04
CA LYS A 61 21.45 -21.38 1.02
C LYS A 61 21.68 -19.90 0.70
N LEU A 62 21.82 -19.56 -0.59
CA LEU A 62 21.96 -18.17 -1.04
C LEU A 62 20.66 -17.38 -0.84
N VAL A 63 19.51 -17.95 -1.21
CA VAL A 63 18.19 -17.33 -1.03
C VAL A 63 17.93 -17.07 0.46
N ASN A 64 18.18 -18.04 1.33
CA ASN A 64 18.02 -17.91 2.77
C ASN A 64 18.94 -16.82 3.37
N ARG A 65 20.16 -16.65 2.82
CA ARG A 65 21.05 -15.56 3.22
C ARG A 65 20.52 -14.20 2.77
N LEU A 66 19.96 -14.13 1.55
CA LEU A 66 19.31 -12.92 1.05
C LEU A 66 18.05 -12.57 1.85
N PHE A 67 17.23 -13.55 2.22
CA PHE A 67 16.06 -13.34 3.07
C PHE A 67 16.43 -12.69 4.39
N ARG A 68 17.46 -13.19 5.07
CA ARG A 68 17.97 -12.59 6.31
C ARG A 68 18.50 -11.16 6.09
N LEU A 69 19.26 -10.92 5.01
CA LEU A 69 19.82 -9.61 4.70
C LEU A 69 18.73 -8.56 4.42
N LEU A 70 17.63 -8.99 3.79
CA LEU A 70 16.51 -8.13 3.40
C LEU A 70 15.36 -8.16 4.43
N ALA A 71 15.53 -8.88 5.54
CA ALA A 71 14.51 -9.09 6.58
C ALA A 71 13.21 -9.74 6.08
N VAL A 72 13.27 -10.53 5.00
CA VAL A 72 12.13 -11.31 4.48
C VAL A 72 11.75 -12.42 5.48
N ASP A 73 12.73 -13.02 6.14
CA ASP A 73 12.52 -13.96 7.23
C ASP A 73 11.69 -13.39 8.37
N LYS A 74 11.94 -12.12 8.74
CA LYS A 74 11.15 -11.40 9.74
C LYS A 74 9.73 -11.08 9.24
N VAL A 75 9.58 -10.72 7.96
CA VAL A 75 8.26 -10.54 7.35
C VAL A 75 7.46 -11.84 7.37
N ASN A 76 8.08 -12.96 7.03
CA ASN A 76 7.45 -14.28 7.10
C ASN A 76 7.05 -14.63 8.53
N TRP A 77 7.92 -14.37 9.50
CA TRP A 77 7.65 -14.62 10.91
C TRP A 77 6.43 -13.85 11.40
N ILE A 78 6.38 -12.53 11.17
CA ILE A 78 5.27 -11.70 11.65
C ILE A 78 3.96 -12.03 10.91
N HIS A 79 4.07 -12.41 9.63
CA HIS A 79 2.90 -12.87 8.87
C HIS A 79 2.36 -14.17 9.44
N ASP A 80 3.21 -15.16 9.68
CA ASP A 80 2.82 -16.46 10.23
C ASP A 80 2.12 -16.32 11.60
N HIS A 81 2.60 -15.40 12.46
CA HIS A 81 2.01 -15.16 13.77
C HIS A 81 0.61 -14.55 13.75
N ASN A 82 0.25 -13.83 12.67
CA ASN A 82 -0.98 -13.06 12.63
C ASN A 82 -1.93 -13.42 11.47
N CYS A 83 -1.52 -14.30 10.54
CA CYS A 83 -2.27 -14.54 9.29
C CYS A 83 -3.61 -15.26 9.48
N ASP A 84 -3.85 -15.87 10.63
CA ASP A 84 -5.12 -16.55 10.93
C ASP A 84 -6.29 -15.56 11.12
N THR A 85 -6.00 -14.27 11.31
CA THR A 85 -6.99 -13.19 11.42
C THR A 85 -6.76 -12.12 10.37
N PRO A 86 -7.14 -12.34 9.09
CA PRO A 86 -6.85 -11.41 7.99
C PRO A 86 -7.51 -10.04 8.14
N GLY A 87 -6.97 -9.05 7.45
CA GLY A 87 -7.50 -7.70 7.40
C GLY A 87 -7.05 -6.82 8.57
N VAL A 88 -7.95 -6.03 9.13
CA VAL A 88 -7.64 -5.10 10.23
C VAL A 88 -7.06 -5.81 11.46
N PRO A 89 -7.57 -7.00 11.90
CA PRO A 89 -6.96 -7.74 13.01
C PRO A 89 -5.51 -8.16 12.74
N PHE A 90 -5.17 -8.58 11.52
CA PHE A 90 -3.79 -8.86 11.13
C PHE A 90 -2.89 -7.64 11.34
N VAL A 91 -3.34 -6.48 10.89
CA VAL A 91 -2.59 -5.22 11.04
C VAL A 91 -2.41 -4.84 12.50
N GLN A 92 -3.43 -5.03 13.34
CA GLN A 92 -3.36 -4.80 14.78
C GLN A 92 -2.34 -5.74 15.44
N GLY A 93 -2.34 -7.01 15.08
CA GLY A 93 -1.37 -8.00 15.56
C GLY A 93 0.06 -7.63 15.17
N LEU A 94 0.26 -7.26 13.90
CA LEU A 94 1.57 -6.84 13.38
C LEU A 94 2.13 -5.62 14.14
N LEU A 95 1.31 -4.59 14.36
CA LEU A 95 1.72 -3.39 15.10
C LEU A 95 2.03 -3.70 16.56
N ARG A 96 1.23 -4.58 17.21
CA ARG A 96 1.48 -5.06 18.56
C ARG A 96 2.80 -5.81 18.67
N ASP A 97 3.08 -6.75 17.75
CA ASP A 97 4.31 -7.55 17.76
C ASP A 97 5.56 -6.71 17.50
N LEU A 98 5.42 -5.59 16.80
CA LEU A 98 6.47 -4.58 16.62
C LEU A 98 6.51 -3.56 17.76
N ASN A 99 5.60 -3.61 18.73
CA ASN A 99 5.42 -2.62 19.79
C ASN A 99 5.35 -1.18 19.23
N ILE A 100 4.58 -1.03 18.13
CA ILE A 100 4.37 0.27 17.47
C ILE A 100 3.07 0.86 18.00
N THR A 101 3.15 2.11 18.48
CA THR A 101 2.00 2.93 18.86
C THR A 101 1.80 4.08 17.87
N ILE A 102 0.58 4.58 17.79
CA ILE A 102 0.22 5.69 16.90
C ILE A 102 -0.41 6.79 17.76
N ASP A 103 0.23 7.97 17.74
CA ASP A 103 -0.26 9.19 18.37
C ASP A 103 -1.01 10.00 17.31
N ILE A 104 -2.32 10.19 17.49
CA ILE A 104 -3.22 10.74 16.47
C ILE A 104 -3.69 12.13 16.88
N ARG A 105 -3.44 13.13 16.02
CA ARG A 105 -4.07 14.45 16.09
C ARG A 105 -5.23 14.49 15.09
N GLY A 106 -6.41 14.93 15.54
CA GLY A 106 -7.64 14.91 14.75
C GLY A 106 -8.43 13.62 14.95
N GLU A 107 -8.33 13.00 16.12
CA GLU A 107 -9.08 11.78 16.46
C GLU A 107 -10.60 12.00 16.40
N GLU A 108 -11.06 13.22 16.69
CA GLU A 108 -12.46 13.61 16.57
C GLU A 108 -12.97 13.50 15.12
N VAL A 109 -12.12 13.72 14.12
CA VAL A 109 -12.49 13.52 12.70
C VAL A 109 -12.76 12.04 12.45
N LEU A 110 -11.92 11.15 12.99
CA LEU A 110 -12.08 9.70 12.84
C LEU A 110 -13.39 9.22 13.46
N LYS A 111 -13.72 9.72 14.66
CA LYS A 111 -14.96 9.38 15.37
C LYS A 111 -16.22 9.84 14.62
N ASN A 112 -16.08 10.90 13.82
CA ASN A 112 -17.15 11.47 13.00
C ASN A 112 -17.13 11.00 11.54
N LEU A 113 -16.27 10.05 11.18
CA LEU A 113 -16.31 9.45 9.84
C LEU A 113 -17.68 8.84 9.54
N PRO A 114 -18.17 8.98 8.30
CA PRO A 114 -19.44 8.37 7.90
C PRO A 114 -19.43 6.87 8.15
N LYS A 115 -20.41 6.35 8.86
CA LYS A 115 -20.56 4.90 9.07
C LYS A 115 -20.93 4.18 7.78
N GLU A 116 -21.61 4.87 6.89
CA GLU A 116 -22.03 4.43 5.57
C GLU A 116 -21.61 5.46 4.50
N GLY A 117 -21.56 5.04 3.25
CA GLY A 117 -21.12 5.89 2.15
C GLY A 117 -19.60 5.86 1.95
N GLY A 118 -19.19 6.10 0.70
CA GLY A 118 -17.79 6.14 0.31
C GLY A 118 -17.14 7.47 0.66
N PHE A 119 -15.88 7.42 1.06
CA PHE A 119 -14.98 8.57 1.14
C PHE A 119 -13.57 8.13 0.73
N ILE A 120 -12.70 9.09 0.50
CA ILE A 120 -11.30 8.85 0.11
C ILE A 120 -10.39 9.40 1.20
N THR A 121 -9.30 8.67 1.50
CA THR A 121 -8.16 9.27 2.21
C THR A 121 -7.01 9.54 1.25
N VAL A 122 -6.34 10.67 1.40
CA VAL A 122 -5.11 11.02 0.68
C VAL A 122 -4.00 11.30 1.68
N SER A 123 -2.82 10.73 1.43
CA SER A 123 -1.73 10.80 2.39
C SER A 123 -0.38 11.01 1.73
N ASN A 124 0.56 11.67 2.45
CA ASN A 124 1.98 11.56 2.14
C ASN A 124 2.49 10.14 2.41
N HIS A 125 3.67 9.78 1.91
CA HIS A 125 4.17 8.39 1.92
C HIS A 125 5.61 8.26 2.43
N PRO A 126 5.91 8.70 3.67
CA PRO A 126 7.29 8.77 4.18
C PRO A 126 7.91 7.42 4.55
N PHE A 127 7.11 6.42 4.98
CA PHE A 127 7.61 5.15 5.51
C PHE A 127 7.38 3.95 4.57
N GLY A 128 6.59 4.11 3.52
CA GLY A 128 6.27 3.03 2.58
C GLY A 128 5.22 2.07 3.14
N ALA A 129 5.55 0.76 3.23
CA ALA A 129 4.59 -0.25 3.67
C ALA A 129 3.94 0.09 5.03
N LEU A 130 4.70 0.70 5.94
CA LEU A 130 4.21 1.04 7.28
C LEU A 130 3.12 2.13 7.26
N ASP A 131 3.17 3.07 6.31
CA ASP A 131 2.10 4.07 6.16
C ASP A 131 0.77 3.38 5.82
N GLY A 132 0.80 2.41 4.89
CA GLY A 132 -0.39 1.64 4.53
C GLY A 132 -0.92 0.79 5.69
N ILE A 133 -0.02 0.20 6.47
CA ILE A 133 -0.36 -0.58 7.67
C ILE A 133 -1.04 0.33 8.71
N MET A 134 -0.43 1.47 9.03
CA MET A 134 -1.01 2.42 9.98
C MET A 134 -2.33 2.99 9.48
N LEU A 135 -2.45 3.29 8.18
CA LEU A 135 -3.67 3.80 7.60
C LEU A 135 -4.84 2.80 7.72
N ILE A 136 -4.57 1.51 7.45
CA ILE A 136 -5.57 0.44 7.62
C ILE A 136 -5.97 0.31 9.09
N LYS A 137 -5.02 0.41 10.04
CA LYS A 137 -5.32 0.41 11.47
C LYS A 137 -6.22 1.57 11.86
N ILE A 138 -5.85 2.80 11.46
CA ILE A 138 -6.52 4.05 11.87
C ILE A 138 -7.95 4.11 11.32
N ILE A 139 -8.12 3.86 10.02
CA ILE A 139 -9.43 3.96 9.38
C ILE A 139 -10.25 2.68 9.56
N GLY A 140 -9.60 1.52 9.49
CA GLY A 140 -10.27 0.22 9.56
C GLY A 140 -10.93 -0.07 10.91
N GLU A 141 -10.54 0.60 11.99
CA GLU A 141 -11.24 0.52 13.28
C GLU A 141 -12.64 1.12 13.24
N TYR A 142 -12.84 2.15 12.42
CA TYR A 142 -14.13 2.81 12.24
C TYR A 142 -14.90 2.28 11.03
N ARG A 143 -14.16 1.84 9.99
CA ARG A 143 -14.66 1.32 8.71
C ARG A 143 -13.86 0.07 8.32
N PRO A 144 -14.26 -1.12 8.81
CA PRO A 144 -13.55 -2.38 8.50
C PRO A 144 -13.49 -2.71 7.01
N ASP A 145 -14.39 -2.16 6.23
CA ASP A 145 -14.48 -2.25 4.77
C ASP A 145 -13.47 -1.34 4.03
N PHE A 146 -12.67 -0.55 4.76
CA PHE A 146 -11.64 0.31 4.19
C PHE A 146 -10.59 -0.49 3.43
N LYS A 147 -10.26 -0.01 2.23
CA LYS A 147 -9.16 -0.56 1.41
C LYS A 147 -8.16 0.52 1.04
N VAL A 148 -6.94 0.09 0.76
CA VAL A 148 -5.87 0.96 0.25
C VAL A 148 -5.47 0.49 -1.13
N MET A 149 -5.30 1.44 -2.06
CA MET A 149 -4.72 1.14 -3.36
C MET A 149 -3.21 0.94 -3.20
N VAL A 150 -2.72 -0.24 -3.60
CA VAL A 150 -1.34 -0.67 -3.37
C VAL A 150 -0.70 -1.21 -4.64
N ASN A 151 0.64 -1.28 -4.66
CA ASN A 151 1.35 -1.99 -5.71
C ASN A 151 1.06 -3.50 -5.64
N MET A 152 0.91 -4.14 -6.81
CA MET A 152 0.64 -5.58 -6.97
C MET A 152 1.56 -6.48 -6.14
N ILE A 153 2.81 -6.09 -5.93
CA ILE A 153 3.76 -6.86 -5.13
C ILE A 153 3.28 -7.08 -3.68
N LEU A 154 2.47 -6.16 -3.14
CA LEU A 154 1.95 -6.30 -1.77
C LEU A 154 0.88 -7.38 -1.66
N ASN A 155 0.33 -7.89 -2.76
CA ASN A 155 -0.58 -9.04 -2.76
C ASN A 155 0.06 -10.35 -2.30
N TYR A 156 1.40 -10.42 -2.22
CA TYR A 156 2.07 -11.54 -1.59
C TYR A 156 1.78 -11.63 -0.09
N ILE A 157 1.41 -10.52 0.57
CA ILE A 157 0.95 -10.50 1.96
C ILE A 157 -0.52 -10.91 1.98
N SER A 158 -0.77 -12.23 1.97
CA SER A 158 -2.13 -12.78 1.81
C SER A 158 -3.10 -12.29 2.87
N ALA A 159 -2.65 -12.13 4.11
CA ALA A 159 -3.49 -11.67 5.22
C ALA A 159 -3.95 -10.20 5.10
N MET A 160 -3.31 -9.39 4.26
CA MET A 160 -3.73 -8.00 4.02
C MET A 160 -4.60 -7.81 2.78
N ARG A 161 -4.82 -8.84 1.96
CA ARG A 161 -5.65 -8.77 0.75
C ARG A 161 -7.06 -8.24 0.98
N PRO A 162 -7.74 -8.52 2.11
CA PRO A 162 -9.06 -7.95 2.37
C PRO A 162 -9.08 -6.42 2.33
N ASN A 163 -7.98 -5.76 2.71
CA ASN A 163 -7.84 -4.31 2.75
C ASN A 163 -7.03 -3.73 1.57
N PHE A 164 -6.75 -4.51 0.52
CA PHE A 164 -6.00 -4.06 -0.64
C PHE A 164 -6.82 -4.01 -1.93
N ILE A 165 -6.54 -2.99 -2.74
CA ILE A 165 -6.85 -2.98 -4.17
C ILE A 165 -5.52 -2.83 -4.89
N ALA A 166 -5.07 -3.92 -5.50
CA ALA A 166 -3.77 -3.98 -6.14
C ALA A 166 -3.80 -3.40 -7.56
N VAL A 167 -2.81 -2.56 -7.87
CA VAL A 167 -2.56 -1.99 -9.19
C VAL A 167 -1.09 -2.16 -9.56
N ASP A 168 -0.75 -2.21 -10.84
CA ASP A 168 0.64 -2.10 -11.27
C ASP A 168 1.00 -0.63 -11.41
N ALA A 169 1.70 -0.08 -10.41
CA ALA A 169 2.12 1.32 -10.40
C ALA A 169 3.20 1.63 -11.44
N LEU A 170 3.88 0.61 -11.97
CA LEU A 170 4.85 0.74 -13.04
C LEU A 170 4.13 0.62 -14.39
N ALA A 171 3.42 1.69 -14.79
CA ALA A 171 2.79 1.77 -16.11
C ALA A 171 3.81 1.39 -17.19
N SER A 172 3.85 0.12 -17.58
CA SER A 172 4.70 -0.39 -18.63
C SER A 172 3.92 -0.45 -19.93
N ASN A 173 4.63 -0.48 -21.06
CA ASN A 173 4.03 -0.75 -22.35
C ASN A 173 3.51 -2.20 -22.49
N ASP A 174 3.59 -2.99 -21.42
CA ASP A 174 3.11 -4.35 -21.35
C ASP A 174 1.58 -4.38 -21.24
N PRO A 175 0.87 -4.98 -22.22
CA PRO A 175 -0.59 -5.06 -22.21
C PRO A 175 -1.17 -5.79 -21.00
N ALA A 176 -0.48 -6.83 -20.50
CA ALA A 176 -0.93 -7.61 -19.34
C ALA A 176 -0.92 -6.75 -18.08
N LYS A 177 0.11 -5.94 -17.88
CA LYS A 177 0.21 -5.01 -16.74
C LYS A 177 -0.81 -3.90 -16.82
N ARG A 178 -1.10 -3.39 -18.03
CA ARG A 178 -2.19 -2.42 -18.22
C ARG A 178 -3.54 -3.02 -17.86
N ALA A 179 -3.80 -4.27 -18.26
CA ALA A 179 -5.07 -4.94 -17.93
C ALA A 179 -5.24 -5.08 -16.40
N VAL A 180 -4.18 -5.45 -15.67
CA VAL A 180 -4.18 -5.52 -14.20
C VAL A 180 -4.47 -4.15 -13.59
N SER A 181 -3.81 -3.09 -14.07
CA SER A 181 -4.04 -1.73 -13.59
C SER A 181 -5.46 -1.26 -13.87
N MET A 182 -6.01 -1.54 -15.07
CA MET A 182 -7.39 -1.21 -15.43
C MET A 182 -8.40 -1.95 -14.54
N LYS A 183 -8.17 -3.23 -14.26
CA LYS A 183 -8.99 -4.02 -13.32
C LYS A 183 -8.96 -3.40 -11.93
N GLY A 184 -7.78 -3.05 -11.43
CA GLY A 184 -7.62 -2.40 -10.12
C GLY A 184 -8.36 -1.07 -10.04
N ILE A 185 -8.23 -0.21 -11.07
CA ILE A 185 -8.94 1.08 -11.15
C ILE A 185 -10.46 0.87 -11.18
N THR A 186 -10.95 -0.09 -11.98
CA THR A 186 -12.39 -0.41 -12.05
C THR A 186 -12.90 -0.92 -10.71
N THR A 187 -12.13 -1.77 -10.03
CA THR A 187 -12.46 -2.26 -8.69
C THR A 187 -12.50 -1.12 -7.67
N ALA A 188 -11.54 -0.19 -7.73
CA ALA A 188 -11.49 0.99 -6.86
C ALA A 188 -12.72 1.89 -7.06
N LEU A 189 -13.09 2.17 -8.32
CA LEU A 189 -14.27 2.95 -8.66
C LEU A 189 -15.55 2.31 -8.14
N ARG A 190 -15.70 0.99 -8.34
CA ARG A 190 -16.86 0.24 -7.84
C ARG A 190 -16.91 0.27 -6.32
N HIS A 191 -15.81 -0.05 -5.65
CA HIS A 191 -15.70 -0.06 -4.18
C HIS A 191 -16.22 1.23 -3.56
N VAL A 192 -15.77 2.39 -4.07
CA VAL A 192 -16.22 3.69 -3.53
C VAL A 192 -17.67 3.98 -3.90
N LYS A 193 -18.14 3.62 -5.11
CA LYS A 193 -19.53 3.81 -5.52
C LYS A 193 -20.50 2.94 -4.72
N ASP A 194 -20.06 1.76 -4.31
CA ASP A 194 -20.82 0.84 -3.46
C ASP A 194 -20.85 1.29 -1.99
N GLY A 195 -20.27 2.47 -1.68
CA GLY A 195 -20.32 3.10 -0.35
C GLY A 195 -19.13 2.77 0.55
N HIS A 196 -18.05 2.20 0.01
CA HIS A 196 -16.89 1.80 0.80
C HIS A 196 -15.74 2.81 0.70
N PRO A 197 -14.99 3.05 1.79
CA PRO A 197 -13.89 4.01 1.77
C PRO A 197 -12.60 3.45 1.17
N LEU A 198 -11.80 4.34 0.54
CA LEU A 198 -10.58 3.98 -0.18
C LEU A 198 -9.44 4.95 0.12
N GLY A 199 -8.26 4.39 0.41
CA GLY A 199 -7.04 5.16 0.66
C GLY A 199 -6.11 5.22 -0.55
N PHE A 200 -5.52 6.41 -0.74
CA PHE A 200 -4.50 6.65 -1.75
C PHE A 200 -3.24 7.27 -1.15
N PHE A 201 -2.10 6.87 -1.71
CA PHE A 201 -0.83 7.58 -1.63
C PHE A 201 -0.56 8.21 -3.01
N PRO A 202 -1.05 9.44 -3.27
CA PRO A 202 -1.13 9.96 -4.64
C PRO A 202 0.22 10.17 -5.32
N ALA A 203 1.31 10.25 -4.55
CA ALA A 203 2.68 10.29 -5.09
C ALA A 203 3.08 8.99 -5.82
N GLY A 204 2.41 7.86 -5.51
CA GLY A 204 2.68 6.55 -6.11
C GLY A 204 4.05 5.97 -5.79
N ALA A 205 4.79 6.58 -4.87
CA ALA A 205 6.08 6.10 -4.39
C ALA A 205 6.42 6.73 -3.03
N VAL A 206 7.28 6.05 -2.28
CA VAL A 206 7.80 6.55 -1.00
C VAL A 206 8.51 7.89 -1.18
N SER A 207 8.32 8.81 -0.23
CA SER A 207 8.96 10.14 -0.19
C SER A 207 10.47 10.03 -0.39
N LYS A 208 11.07 11.03 -1.00
CA LYS A 208 12.50 11.06 -1.34
C LYS A 208 13.14 12.38 -0.92
N ILE A 209 14.47 12.39 -0.89
CA ILE A 209 15.22 13.64 -0.73
C ILE A 209 14.99 14.51 -1.98
N THR A 210 14.57 15.75 -1.73
CA THR A 210 14.44 16.79 -2.76
C THR A 210 15.76 17.56 -2.91
N PRO A 211 15.93 18.38 -3.97
CA PRO A 211 17.10 19.25 -4.11
C PRO A 211 17.32 20.18 -2.92
N ASN A 212 16.26 20.56 -2.21
CA ASN A 212 16.32 21.40 -1.01
C ASN A 212 16.61 20.60 0.28
N LEU A 213 17.12 19.38 0.16
CA LEU A 213 17.45 18.45 1.24
C LEU A 213 16.26 18.11 2.18
N ARG A 214 15.04 18.31 1.71
CA ARG A 214 13.83 17.90 2.43
C ARG A 214 13.38 16.54 1.96
N ILE A 215 12.79 15.74 2.87
CA ILE A 215 12.17 14.47 2.50
C ILE A 215 10.70 14.74 2.27
N GLU A 216 10.29 14.62 1.01
CA GLU A 216 8.92 14.91 0.57
C GLU A 216 8.49 13.96 -0.54
N ASP A 217 7.19 13.86 -0.76
CA ASP A 217 6.62 13.15 -1.89
C ASP A 217 7.01 13.81 -3.21
N ARG A 218 7.03 13.00 -4.25
CA ARG A 218 6.97 13.50 -5.63
C ARG A 218 5.67 14.29 -5.84
N LEU A 219 5.57 14.98 -6.97
CA LEU A 219 4.30 15.53 -7.43
C LEU A 219 3.26 14.41 -7.45
N TRP A 220 2.07 14.71 -6.98
CA TRP A 220 0.97 13.78 -6.96
C TRP A 220 0.52 13.45 -8.39
N GLN A 221 0.21 12.19 -8.64
CA GLN A 221 -0.01 11.69 -10.00
C GLN A 221 -1.35 12.15 -10.56
N PRO A 222 -1.39 12.77 -11.76
CA PRO A 222 -2.63 13.28 -12.36
C PRO A 222 -3.71 12.22 -12.58
N ASN A 223 -3.32 10.95 -12.80
CA ASN A 223 -4.25 9.85 -12.95
C ASN A 223 -4.99 9.52 -11.64
N ILE A 224 -4.33 9.66 -10.49
CA ILE A 224 -4.97 9.49 -9.18
C ILE A 224 -5.88 10.68 -8.88
N ILE A 225 -5.44 11.90 -9.15
CA ILE A 225 -6.29 13.09 -9.00
C ILE A 225 -7.53 13.01 -9.89
N ARG A 226 -7.39 12.51 -11.13
CA ARG A 226 -8.54 12.28 -12.04
C ARG A 226 -9.52 11.26 -11.44
N LEU A 227 -9.02 10.21 -10.80
CA LEU A 227 -9.87 9.22 -10.15
C LEU A 227 -10.64 9.84 -8.98
N ILE A 228 -9.96 10.62 -8.12
CA ILE A 228 -10.57 11.36 -7.00
C ILE A 228 -11.65 12.30 -7.53
N LYS A 229 -11.33 13.14 -8.52
CA LYS A 229 -12.29 14.09 -9.13
C LYS A 229 -13.52 13.39 -9.69
N LYS A 230 -13.35 12.19 -10.27
CA LYS A 230 -14.46 11.42 -10.85
C LYS A 230 -15.39 10.83 -9.80
N LEU A 231 -14.87 10.49 -8.62
CA LEU A 231 -15.63 9.83 -7.56
C LEU A 231 -16.59 10.76 -6.83
N LYS A 232 -16.28 12.05 -6.75
CA LYS A 232 -17.14 13.09 -6.12
C LYS A 232 -17.60 12.72 -4.70
N VAL A 233 -16.69 12.21 -3.89
CA VAL A 233 -16.92 11.87 -2.48
C VAL A 233 -16.03 12.72 -1.58
N PRO A 234 -16.31 12.79 -0.25
CA PRO A 234 -15.44 13.50 0.68
C PRO A 234 -14.01 12.95 0.64
N VAL A 235 -13.01 13.83 0.76
CA VAL A 235 -11.59 13.49 0.82
C VAL A 235 -11.03 13.89 2.19
N VAL A 236 -10.53 12.92 2.93
CA VAL A 236 -9.90 13.10 4.25
C VAL A 236 -8.39 13.14 4.09
N PRO A 237 -7.73 14.29 4.27
CA PRO A 237 -6.28 14.38 4.21
C PRO A 237 -5.66 13.80 5.48
N ILE A 238 -4.60 13.00 5.32
CA ILE A 238 -3.85 12.39 6.43
C ILE A 238 -2.37 12.65 6.23
N TYR A 239 -1.69 13.07 7.29
CA TYR A 239 -0.27 13.34 7.25
C TYR A 239 0.50 12.48 8.24
N PHE A 240 1.42 11.66 7.73
CA PHE A 240 2.36 10.87 8.50
C PHE A 240 3.62 11.67 8.80
N HIS A 241 3.94 11.89 10.08
CA HIS A 241 5.09 12.67 10.52
C HIS A 241 6.35 11.79 10.61
N GLY A 242 7.46 12.32 10.10
CA GLY A 242 8.75 11.63 10.11
C GLY A 242 9.13 11.09 8.72
N HIS A 243 10.12 10.23 8.70
CA HIS A 243 10.67 9.64 7.48
C HIS A 243 11.52 8.41 7.79
N ASN A 244 11.80 7.59 6.80
CA ASN A 244 12.73 6.47 6.88
C ASN A 244 14.16 6.90 7.20
N SER A 245 15.03 5.94 7.52
CA SER A 245 16.41 6.22 7.90
C SER A 245 17.16 7.03 6.82
N THR A 246 18.17 7.79 7.23
CA THR A 246 19.05 8.53 6.32
C THR A 246 19.68 7.59 5.28
N PHE A 247 20.11 6.40 5.72
CA PHE A 247 20.69 5.40 4.82
C PHE A 247 19.69 4.96 3.74
N PHE A 248 18.44 4.69 4.11
CA PHE A 248 17.37 4.36 3.16
C PHE A 248 17.17 5.47 2.13
N ASN A 249 17.18 6.71 2.58
CA ASN A 249 16.98 7.86 1.70
C ASN A 249 18.17 8.08 0.76
N ILE A 250 19.42 7.87 1.24
CA ILE A 250 20.63 7.94 0.42
C ILE A 250 20.63 6.83 -0.64
N LEU A 251 20.23 5.60 -0.29
CA LEU A 251 20.07 4.53 -1.28
C LEU A 251 19.13 4.92 -2.42
N GLY A 252 18.09 5.70 -2.10
CA GLY A 252 17.16 6.21 -3.10
C GLY A 252 17.74 7.22 -4.09
N LEU A 253 18.85 7.87 -3.74
CA LEU A 253 19.61 8.72 -4.68
C LEU A 253 20.47 7.90 -5.65
N ILE A 254 20.92 6.71 -5.23
CA ILE A 254 21.73 5.81 -6.03
C ILE A 254 20.84 5.00 -6.99
N ASP A 255 19.89 4.23 -6.42
CA ASP A 255 18.90 3.47 -7.20
C ASP A 255 17.63 3.23 -6.36
N TRP A 256 16.48 3.62 -6.89
CA TRP A 256 15.18 3.46 -6.24
C TRP A 256 14.83 1.98 -5.95
N ARG A 257 15.40 1.03 -6.71
CA ARG A 257 15.18 -0.41 -6.56
C ARG A 257 15.88 -0.95 -5.33
N LEU A 258 17.14 -0.54 -5.11
CA LEU A 258 17.89 -0.89 -3.90
C LEU A 258 17.16 -0.39 -2.66
N ARG A 259 16.63 0.84 -2.72
CA ARG A 259 15.80 1.39 -1.67
C ARG A 259 14.54 0.55 -1.43
N THR A 260 13.85 0.12 -2.48
CA THR A 260 12.64 -0.69 -2.37
C THR A 260 12.91 -2.04 -1.72
N LEU A 261 14.02 -2.71 -2.07
CA LEU A 261 14.44 -3.95 -1.42
C LEU A 261 14.74 -3.79 0.08
N LYS A 262 15.05 -2.57 0.52
CA LYS A 262 15.34 -2.26 1.92
C LYS A 262 14.09 -1.96 2.75
N LEU A 263 12.93 -1.76 2.13
CA LEU A 263 11.67 -1.44 2.83
C LEU A 263 11.31 -2.40 3.96
N PRO A 264 11.40 -3.74 3.80
CA PRO A 264 11.08 -4.64 4.90
C PRO A 264 11.96 -4.39 6.14
N SER A 265 13.27 -4.20 5.94
CA SER A 265 14.17 -3.94 7.06
C SER A 265 13.93 -2.59 7.74
N GLU A 266 13.41 -1.57 7.02
CA GLU A 266 13.01 -0.31 7.64
C GLU A 266 11.81 -0.48 8.56
N VAL A 267 10.83 -1.33 8.21
CA VAL A 267 9.69 -1.63 9.08
C VAL A 267 10.18 -2.21 10.42
N PHE A 268 11.07 -3.21 10.38
CA PHE A 268 11.59 -3.85 11.61
C PHE A 268 12.54 -2.96 12.41
N ARG A 269 13.17 -1.96 11.80
CA ARG A 269 13.96 -0.94 12.54
C ARG A 269 13.09 0.00 13.36
N ARG A 270 11.79 0.02 13.10
CA ARG A 270 10.82 0.91 13.72
C ARG A 270 10.09 0.28 14.90
N HIS A 271 10.52 -0.92 15.37
CA HIS A 271 9.97 -1.48 16.59
C HIS A 271 10.16 -0.52 17.78
N ASP A 272 9.28 -0.61 18.77
CA ASP A 272 9.29 0.22 19.99
C ASP A 272 9.17 1.72 19.73
N GLN A 273 8.51 2.13 18.65
CA GLN A 273 8.36 3.54 18.30
C GLN A 273 6.89 4.00 18.33
N THR A 274 6.73 5.27 18.69
CA THR A 274 5.45 5.99 18.53
C THR A 274 5.48 6.82 17.24
N PHE A 275 4.52 6.57 16.37
CA PHE A 275 4.33 7.34 15.14
C PHE A 275 3.27 8.42 15.36
N ARG A 276 3.52 9.61 14.81
CA ARG A 276 2.58 10.71 14.85
C ARG A 276 1.84 10.82 13.53
N VAL A 277 0.52 10.90 13.60
CA VAL A 277 -0.36 11.00 12.43
C VAL A 277 -1.34 12.13 12.65
N SER A 278 -1.46 13.04 11.68
CA SER A 278 -2.49 14.07 11.69
C SER A 278 -3.60 13.73 10.73
N VAL A 279 -4.84 13.84 11.18
CA VAL A 279 -6.06 13.66 10.37
C VAL A 279 -6.74 15.01 10.22
N GLY A 280 -6.88 15.47 9.00
CA GLY A 280 -7.51 16.76 8.68
C GLY A 280 -9.00 16.65 8.45
N GLN A 281 -9.68 17.78 8.47
CA GLN A 281 -11.11 17.86 8.19
C GLN A 281 -11.41 17.36 6.77
N PRO A 282 -12.53 16.64 6.57
CA PRO A 282 -12.93 16.20 5.24
C PRO A 282 -13.14 17.38 4.29
N ILE A 283 -12.58 17.28 3.11
CA ILE A 283 -12.75 18.20 1.99
C ILE A 283 -13.97 17.72 1.20
N MET A 284 -15.04 18.48 1.24
CA MET A 284 -16.32 18.10 0.64
C MET A 284 -16.29 18.22 -0.90
N PRO A 285 -17.16 17.51 -1.63
CA PRO A 285 -17.21 17.55 -3.09
C PRO A 285 -17.39 18.96 -3.66
N ASP A 286 -18.16 19.81 -3.00
CA ASP A 286 -18.41 21.20 -3.45
C ASP A 286 -17.13 22.05 -3.34
N GLU A 287 -16.32 21.85 -2.30
CA GLU A 287 -15.01 22.50 -2.17
C GLU A 287 -14.05 22.00 -3.25
N GLN A 288 -14.06 20.70 -3.54
CA GLN A 288 -13.25 20.11 -4.61
C GLN A 288 -13.64 20.64 -6.00
N ALA A 289 -14.93 20.91 -6.23
CA ALA A 289 -15.47 21.38 -7.50
C ALA A 289 -14.99 22.80 -7.87
N GLN A 290 -14.50 23.58 -6.91
CA GLN A 290 -13.92 24.90 -7.15
C GLN A 290 -12.61 24.83 -7.97
N TYR A 291 -11.98 23.67 -8.06
CA TYR A 291 -10.73 23.44 -8.78
C TYR A 291 -10.99 22.77 -10.13
N GLU A 292 -10.94 23.55 -11.21
CA GLU A 292 -11.33 23.09 -12.55
C GLU A 292 -10.31 22.10 -13.14
N SER A 293 -9.01 22.40 -13.00
CA SER A 293 -7.95 21.53 -13.55
C SER A 293 -7.56 20.40 -12.59
N LEU A 294 -6.98 19.33 -13.13
CA LEU A 294 -6.42 18.25 -12.31
C LEU A 294 -5.20 18.72 -11.52
N GLU A 295 -4.45 19.65 -12.07
CA GLU A 295 -3.27 20.24 -11.45
C GLU A 295 -3.66 21.04 -10.21
N SER A 296 -4.58 22.02 -10.37
CA SER A 296 -5.04 22.85 -9.26
C SER A 296 -5.70 22.04 -8.14
N LEU A 297 -6.52 21.03 -8.50
CA LEU A 297 -7.09 20.14 -7.49
C LEU A 297 -6.00 19.33 -6.78
N GLY A 298 -5.02 18.81 -7.52
CA GLY A 298 -3.92 18.03 -6.96
C GLY A 298 -3.04 18.85 -6.01
N GLU A 299 -2.73 20.09 -6.38
CA GLU A 299 -1.99 21.03 -5.54
C GLU A 299 -2.77 21.36 -4.27
N PHE A 300 -4.05 21.70 -4.39
CA PHE A 300 -4.92 21.98 -3.25
C PHE A 300 -4.98 20.81 -2.26
N LEU A 301 -5.25 19.59 -2.74
CA LEU A 301 -5.32 18.41 -1.88
C LEU A 301 -3.96 18.12 -1.20
N ARG A 302 -2.86 18.31 -1.93
CA ARG A 302 -1.52 18.17 -1.41
C ARG A 302 -1.22 19.24 -0.36
N GLU A 303 -1.53 20.50 -0.62
CA GLU A 303 -1.35 21.60 0.32
C GLU A 303 -2.15 21.39 1.61
N ARG A 304 -3.42 20.99 1.52
CA ARG A 304 -4.25 20.63 2.68
C ARG A 304 -3.64 19.49 3.51
N THR A 305 -3.02 18.50 2.84
CA THR A 305 -2.34 17.41 3.53
C THR A 305 -1.05 17.90 4.20
N TYR A 306 -0.23 18.69 3.51
CA TYR A 306 1.06 19.17 4.00
C TYR A 306 0.95 20.34 4.98
N SER A 307 -0.17 21.05 5.05
CA SER A 307 -0.42 22.07 6.07
C SER A 307 -0.39 21.51 7.49
N MET A 308 -0.68 20.18 7.62
CA MET A 308 -0.59 19.46 8.90
C MET A 308 0.84 19.05 9.30
N ARG A 309 1.85 19.44 8.52
CA ARG A 309 3.26 19.04 8.76
C ARG A 309 3.80 19.50 10.11
N LYS A 310 3.33 20.62 10.64
CA LYS A 310 3.71 21.08 11.97
C LYS A 310 2.93 20.30 13.02
N TRP A 311 3.65 19.65 13.91
CA TRP A 311 3.10 19.02 15.09
C TRP A 311 3.14 20.01 16.24
N ASP A 312 2.19 20.95 16.26
CA ASP A 312 2.03 21.86 17.39
C ASP A 312 1.29 21.08 18.50
N LYS A 313 1.83 21.17 19.72
CA LYS A 313 1.25 20.53 20.91
C LYS A 313 0.00 21.24 21.36
#